data_57d2cfc75d90d83befb97999825ca290
#
_entry.id   57d2cfc75d90d83befb97999825ca290
#
_cell.length_a   1.000
_cell.length_b   1.000
_cell.length_c   1.000
_cell.angle_alpha   90.00
_cell.angle_beta   90.00
_cell.angle_gamma   90.00
#
_symmetry.space_group_name_H-M   'P 1'
#
loop_
_entity.id
_entity.type
_entity.pdbx_description
1 polymer ?
#
loop_
_entity_poly.entity_id
_entity_poly.type
_entity_poly.pdbx_seq_one_letter_code
_entity_poly.pdbx_strand_id
1 'polypeptide(L)'
;MARIRHIAIATQDPDKALEFYSNTFGFRKLKALDNERARGYMVTDGSINIVLLKFKTDQLGKGMDYVGLHHFGVYTDEADDVVERVFSNGGEQFIDEMELKPVDDGKYRRPDKFRGFEGMVFDVADAPWPGTREYDEK
;
A
#
# COMPACT_ATOMS: atom_id res chain seq x y z
N MET A 1 -5.60 18.12 -0.51
CA MET A 1 -6.71 17.16 -0.76
C MET A 1 -6.17 15.74 -0.79
N ALA A 2 -6.85 14.82 -0.13
CA ALA A 2 -6.44 13.42 -0.09
C ALA A 2 -6.95 12.67 -1.33
N ARG A 3 -6.11 11.86 -1.96
CA ARG A 3 -6.44 11.10 -3.17
C ARG A 3 -5.91 9.68 -3.06
N ILE A 4 -6.71 8.70 -3.50
CA ILE A 4 -6.22 7.33 -3.61
C ILE A 4 -5.20 7.29 -4.76
N ARG A 5 -3.97 6.85 -4.43
CA ARG A 5 -2.87 6.75 -5.39
C ARG A 5 -2.14 5.41 -5.35
N HIS A 6 -2.54 4.52 -4.46
CA HIS A 6 -1.89 3.23 -4.29
C HIS A 6 -2.92 2.16 -3.97
N ILE A 7 -2.79 1.00 -4.62
CA ILE A 7 -3.61 -0.17 -4.36
C ILE A 7 -2.69 -1.39 -4.27
N ALA A 8 -2.82 -2.16 -3.21
CA ALA A 8 -2.12 -3.44 -3.08
C ALA A 8 -3.13 -4.57 -3.27
N ILE A 9 -2.85 -5.44 -4.22
CA ILE A 9 -3.66 -6.60 -4.55
C ILE A 9 -2.90 -7.86 -4.16
N ALA A 10 -3.53 -8.68 -3.31
CA ALA A 10 -2.99 -9.98 -2.95
C ALA A 10 -3.32 -10.98 -4.05
N THR A 11 -2.34 -11.74 -4.50
CA THR A 11 -2.47 -12.78 -5.52
C THR A 11 -1.62 -13.98 -5.13
N GLN A 12 -2.01 -15.17 -5.57
CA GLN A 12 -1.20 -16.37 -5.38
C GLN A 12 -0.18 -16.57 -6.50
N ASP A 13 -0.35 -15.86 -7.62
CA ASP A 13 0.56 -15.96 -8.77
C ASP A 13 0.82 -14.56 -9.35
N PRO A 14 1.82 -13.85 -8.81
CA PRO A 14 2.14 -12.50 -9.30
C PRO A 14 2.51 -12.44 -10.78
N ASP A 15 3.15 -13.49 -11.31
CA ASP A 15 3.57 -13.51 -12.71
C ASP A 15 2.35 -13.57 -13.63
N LYS A 16 1.37 -14.39 -13.31
CA LYS A 16 0.11 -14.45 -14.06
C LYS A 16 -0.70 -13.17 -13.89
N ALA A 17 -0.70 -12.58 -12.69
CA ALA A 17 -1.40 -11.33 -12.45
C ALA A 17 -0.79 -10.21 -13.30
N LEU A 18 0.53 -10.11 -13.34
CA LEU A 18 1.22 -9.13 -14.19
C LEU A 18 0.85 -9.30 -15.66
N GLU A 19 0.90 -10.54 -16.15
CA GLU A 19 0.55 -10.86 -17.54
C GLU A 19 -0.89 -10.46 -17.85
N PHE A 20 -1.83 -10.83 -16.97
CA PHE A 20 -3.24 -10.52 -17.18
C PHE A 20 -3.50 -9.01 -17.25
N TYR A 21 -3.01 -8.27 -16.25
CA TYR A 21 -3.27 -6.82 -16.18
C TYR A 21 -2.56 -6.04 -17.29
N SER A 22 -1.34 -6.47 -17.65
CA SER A 22 -0.60 -5.84 -18.73
C SER A 22 -1.25 -6.11 -20.09
N ASN A 23 -1.64 -7.34 -20.36
CA ASN A 23 -2.21 -7.73 -21.65
C ASN A 23 -3.66 -7.26 -21.81
N THR A 24 -4.41 -7.17 -20.70
CA THR A 24 -5.83 -6.78 -20.73
C THR A 24 -6.01 -5.27 -20.75
N PHE A 25 -5.28 -4.55 -19.89
CA PHE A 25 -5.49 -3.11 -19.69
C PHE A 25 -4.30 -2.25 -20.12
N GLY A 26 -3.19 -2.87 -20.47
CA GLY A 26 -1.99 -2.13 -20.82
C GLY A 26 -1.26 -1.54 -19.63
N PHE A 27 -1.47 -2.07 -18.42
CA PHE A 27 -0.75 -1.58 -17.25
C PHE A 27 0.75 -1.78 -17.43
N ARG A 28 1.53 -0.77 -17.06
CA ARG A 28 2.97 -0.75 -17.27
C ARG A 28 3.70 -1.23 -16.03
N LYS A 29 4.58 -2.21 -16.20
CA LYS A 29 5.46 -2.68 -15.13
C LYS A 29 6.47 -1.59 -14.77
N LEU A 30 6.58 -1.28 -13.49
CA LEU A 30 7.56 -0.34 -12.96
C LEU A 30 8.79 -1.06 -12.42
N LYS A 31 8.60 -2.09 -11.61
CA LYS A 31 9.69 -2.91 -11.07
C LYS A 31 9.17 -4.21 -10.48
N ALA A 32 10.10 -5.17 -10.29
CA ALA A 32 9.86 -6.36 -9.51
C ALA A 32 10.14 -6.08 -8.02
N LEU A 33 9.40 -6.75 -7.15
CA LEU A 33 9.53 -6.65 -5.70
C LEU A 33 9.76 -8.05 -5.13
N ASP A 34 10.73 -8.16 -4.21
CA ASP A 34 10.93 -9.38 -3.42
C ASP A 34 11.61 -9.00 -2.12
N ASN A 35 10.89 -9.16 -1.02
CA ASN A 35 11.39 -8.86 0.31
C ASN A 35 10.82 -9.86 1.32
N GLU A 36 11.05 -9.63 2.60
CA GLU A 36 10.61 -10.52 3.67
C GLU A 36 9.09 -10.63 3.77
N ARG A 37 8.34 -9.62 3.32
CA ARG A 37 6.89 -9.54 3.46
C ARG A 37 6.15 -10.08 2.25
N ALA A 38 6.69 -9.87 1.04
CA ALA A 38 5.95 -10.19 -0.17
C ALA A 38 6.86 -10.25 -1.39
N ARG A 39 6.39 -10.95 -2.41
CA ARG A 39 7.01 -11.02 -3.74
C ARG A 39 5.98 -10.62 -4.80
N GLY A 40 6.40 -9.89 -5.79
CA GLY A 40 5.55 -9.57 -6.92
C GLY A 40 6.04 -8.41 -7.75
N TYR A 41 5.12 -7.56 -8.16
CA TYR A 41 5.40 -6.51 -9.13
C TYR A 41 4.68 -5.22 -8.78
N MET A 42 5.34 -4.12 -9.10
CA MET A 42 4.75 -2.79 -9.08
C MET A 42 4.41 -2.41 -10.51
N VAL A 43 3.16 -2.02 -10.74
CA VAL A 43 2.66 -1.59 -12.04
C VAL A 43 1.90 -0.27 -11.90
N THR A 44 1.55 0.35 -13.02
CA THR A 44 0.72 1.55 -13.01
C THR A 44 -0.23 1.57 -14.20
N ASP A 45 -1.39 2.18 -14.00
CA ASP A 45 -2.32 2.54 -15.07
C ASP A 45 -2.06 3.95 -15.65
N GLY A 46 -1.02 4.63 -15.12
CA GLY A 46 -0.69 6.01 -15.46
C GLY A 46 -1.16 7.03 -14.42
N SER A 47 -2.00 6.63 -13.48
CA SER A 47 -2.53 7.50 -12.41
C SER A 47 -2.28 6.93 -11.03
N ILE A 48 -2.40 5.62 -10.88
CA ILE A 48 -2.34 4.90 -9.61
C ILE A 48 -1.17 3.95 -9.64
N ASN A 49 -0.47 3.85 -8.52
CA ASN A 49 0.50 2.82 -8.23
C ASN A 49 -0.25 1.56 -7.79
N ILE A 50 0.04 0.43 -8.42
CA ILE A 50 -0.61 -0.83 -8.11
C ILE A 50 0.47 -1.87 -7.84
N VAL A 51 0.40 -2.57 -6.71
CA VAL A 51 1.30 -3.68 -6.43
C VAL A 51 0.53 -4.98 -6.45
N LEU A 52 1.09 -5.97 -7.14
CA LEU A 52 0.53 -7.30 -7.30
C LEU A 52 1.44 -8.24 -6.52
N LEU A 53 1.00 -8.68 -5.34
CA LEU A 53 1.88 -9.30 -4.36
C LEU A 53 1.35 -10.63 -3.87
N LYS A 54 2.26 -11.62 -3.82
CA LYS A 54 2.08 -12.81 -3.00
C LYS A 54 2.73 -12.52 -1.65
N PHE A 55 1.90 -12.43 -0.62
CA PHE A 55 2.37 -12.14 0.73
C PHE A 55 2.99 -13.37 1.37
N LYS A 56 4.08 -13.14 2.10
CA LYS A 56 4.81 -14.19 2.84
C LYS A 56 4.39 -14.24 4.31
N THR A 57 3.54 -13.29 4.74
CA THR A 57 3.00 -13.20 6.09
C THR A 57 1.50 -12.91 6.01
N ASP A 58 0.75 -13.32 7.03
CA ASP A 58 -0.70 -13.10 7.11
C ASP A 58 -0.98 -11.81 7.87
N GLN A 59 -0.71 -10.67 7.24
CA GLN A 59 -0.87 -9.35 7.86
C GLN A 59 -2.32 -9.02 8.22
N LEU A 60 -3.27 -9.51 7.41
CA LEU A 60 -4.68 -9.18 7.59
C LEU A 60 -5.42 -10.18 8.48
N GLY A 61 -4.81 -11.33 8.81
CA GLY A 61 -5.48 -12.40 9.53
C GLY A 61 -6.52 -13.15 8.71
N LYS A 62 -6.44 -13.07 7.38
CA LYS A 62 -7.38 -13.72 6.46
C LYS A 62 -6.85 -15.02 5.85
N GLY A 63 -5.65 -15.44 6.25
CA GLY A 63 -4.99 -16.61 5.73
C GLY A 63 -3.98 -16.28 4.63
N MET A 64 -3.02 -17.19 4.44
CA MET A 64 -1.95 -17.02 3.45
C MET A 64 -2.44 -17.22 2.01
N ASP A 65 -3.64 -17.75 1.83
CA ASP A 65 -4.26 -17.99 0.52
C ASP A 65 -5.22 -16.88 0.11
N TYR A 66 -5.32 -15.80 0.89
CA TYR A 66 -6.19 -14.68 0.57
C TYR A 66 -5.82 -14.04 -0.77
N VAL A 67 -6.84 -13.76 -1.58
CA VAL A 67 -6.71 -13.03 -2.85
C VAL A 67 -7.71 -11.87 -2.87
N GLY A 68 -7.34 -10.76 -3.47
CA GLY A 68 -8.17 -9.58 -3.58
C GLY A 68 -7.48 -8.33 -3.05
N LEU A 69 -8.26 -7.30 -2.77
CA LEU A 69 -7.72 -6.05 -2.25
C LEU A 69 -7.11 -6.28 -0.86
N HIS A 70 -5.82 -5.96 -0.74
CA HIS A 70 -5.12 -6.05 0.55
C HIS A 70 -5.21 -4.73 1.30
N HIS A 71 -4.85 -3.64 0.66
CA HIS A 71 -4.98 -2.30 1.20
C HIS A 71 -4.94 -1.26 0.08
N PHE A 72 -5.34 -0.04 0.39
CA PHE A 72 -5.16 1.09 -0.51
C PHE A 72 -4.31 2.16 0.18
N GLY A 73 -3.82 3.13 -0.60
CA GLY A 73 -3.02 4.23 -0.09
C GLY A 73 -3.53 5.58 -0.56
N VAL A 74 -3.54 6.52 0.37
CA VAL A 74 -3.96 7.90 0.12
C VAL A 74 -2.73 8.80 0.14
N TYR A 75 -2.57 9.58 -0.92
CA TYR A 75 -1.58 10.64 -1.00
C TYR A 75 -2.23 11.97 -0.62
N THR A 76 -1.53 12.74 0.21
CA THR A 76 -1.97 14.07 0.63
C THR A 76 -0.78 14.93 1.03
N ASP A 77 -0.85 16.23 0.78
CA ASP A 77 0.11 17.21 1.27
C ASP A 77 -0.23 17.71 2.69
N GLU A 78 -1.34 17.21 3.26
CA GLU A 78 -1.83 17.54 4.61
C GLU A 78 -1.83 16.30 5.51
N ALA A 79 -0.77 15.50 5.46
CA ALA A 79 -0.76 14.18 6.08
C ALA A 79 -0.96 14.22 7.60
N ASP A 80 -0.39 15.21 8.29
CA ASP A 80 -0.58 15.33 9.74
C ASP A 80 -2.05 15.56 10.09
N ASP A 81 -2.73 16.42 9.36
CA ASP A 81 -4.15 16.71 9.57
C ASP A 81 -5.02 15.49 9.23
N VAL A 82 -4.68 14.78 8.15
CA VAL A 82 -5.42 13.58 7.77
C VAL A 82 -5.27 12.49 8.83
N VAL A 83 -4.06 12.27 9.33
CA VAL A 83 -3.81 11.27 10.38
C VAL A 83 -4.60 11.61 11.65
N GLU A 84 -4.64 12.89 12.04
CA GLU A 84 -5.44 13.34 13.18
C GLU A 84 -6.94 13.02 12.95
N ARG A 85 -7.44 13.26 11.74
CA ARG A 85 -8.83 12.93 11.41
C ARG A 85 -9.08 11.42 11.37
N VAL A 86 -8.10 10.61 10.98
CA VAL A 86 -8.23 9.15 11.08
C VAL A 86 -8.54 8.74 12.51
N PHE A 87 -7.74 9.21 13.46
CA PHE A 87 -7.96 8.87 14.87
C PHE A 87 -9.26 9.44 15.43
N SER A 88 -9.59 10.68 15.10
CA SER A 88 -10.82 11.30 15.61
C SER A 88 -12.10 10.68 15.03
N ASN A 89 -11.98 9.96 13.92
CA ASN A 89 -13.11 9.24 13.31
C ASN A 89 -13.07 7.73 13.59
N GLY A 90 -12.31 7.29 14.58
CA GLY A 90 -12.33 5.91 15.05
C GLY A 90 -11.34 4.97 14.38
N GLY A 91 -10.47 5.48 13.53
CA GLY A 91 -9.38 4.69 12.94
C GLY A 91 -8.30 4.39 13.98
N GLU A 92 -7.55 3.33 13.73
CA GLU A 92 -6.45 2.89 14.59
C GLU A 92 -5.18 2.74 13.76
N GLN A 93 -4.03 2.90 14.39
CA GLN A 93 -2.77 2.58 13.75
C GLN A 93 -2.69 1.07 13.53
N PHE A 94 -2.39 0.67 12.29
CA PHE A 94 -2.10 -0.72 11.96
C PHE A 94 -0.60 -0.93 12.10
N ILE A 95 -0.22 -1.90 12.91
CA ILE A 95 1.19 -2.22 13.14
C ILE A 95 1.40 -3.67 12.73
N ASP A 96 2.20 -3.87 11.68
CA ASP A 96 2.67 -5.19 11.27
C ASP A 96 3.73 -5.65 12.28
N GLU A 97 3.68 -6.91 12.68
CA GLU A 97 4.66 -7.50 13.60
C GLU A 97 6.11 -7.33 13.12
N MET A 98 6.32 -7.30 11.81
CA MET A 98 7.65 -7.08 11.23
C MET A 98 8.12 -5.61 11.34
N GLU A 99 7.18 -4.68 11.52
CA GLU A 99 7.47 -3.26 11.72
C GLU A 99 7.60 -2.86 13.19
N LEU A 100 7.27 -3.79 14.08
CA LEU A 100 7.28 -3.58 15.53
C LEU A 100 8.66 -3.54 16.15
N LYS A 101 9.72 -3.70 15.37
CA LYS A 101 11.07 -3.44 15.88
C LYS A 101 11.35 -1.96 15.71
N PRO A 102 11.08 -1.13 16.74
CA PRO A 102 11.34 0.29 16.60
C PRO A 102 12.83 0.47 16.38
N VAL A 103 13.18 1.15 15.31
CA VAL A 103 14.50 1.73 15.23
C VAL A 103 14.47 2.90 16.23
N ASP A 104 15.03 2.66 17.40
CA ASP A 104 15.14 3.69 18.41
C ASP A 104 16.32 4.60 18.03
N ASP A 105 16.07 5.49 17.09
CA ASP A 105 17.01 6.53 16.66
C ASP A 105 16.61 7.91 17.20
N GLY A 106 15.65 7.96 18.13
CA GLY A 106 15.16 9.19 18.73
C GLY A 106 14.39 10.09 17.78
N LYS A 107 14.07 9.61 16.57
CA LYS A 107 13.31 10.40 15.58
C LYS A 107 11.83 10.09 15.66
N TYR A 108 11.01 11.13 15.70
CA TYR A 108 9.58 10.98 15.55
C TYR A 108 9.25 10.53 14.13
N ARG A 109 8.41 9.51 14.03
CA ARG A 109 7.83 9.08 12.76
C ARG A 109 6.32 9.10 12.86
N ARG A 110 5.70 9.87 11.97
CA ARG A 110 4.24 9.88 11.87
C ARG A 110 3.75 8.48 11.50
N PRO A 111 2.70 7.98 12.16
CA PRO A 111 2.05 6.75 11.69
C PRO A 111 1.60 6.91 10.25
N ASP A 112 1.76 5.86 9.44
CA ASP A 112 1.43 5.91 8.03
C ASP A 112 0.47 4.79 7.57
N LYS A 113 0.27 3.76 8.38
CA LYS A 113 -0.63 2.66 8.07
C LYS A 113 -1.69 2.51 9.16
N PHE A 114 -2.93 2.33 8.73
CA PHE A 114 -4.10 2.38 9.62
C PHE A 114 -5.10 1.29 9.30
N ARG A 115 -5.94 1.01 10.29
CA ARG A 115 -7.14 0.19 10.15
C ARG A 115 -8.34 1.09 10.42
N GLY A 116 -9.22 1.21 9.44
CA GLY A 116 -10.38 2.11 9.50
C GLY A 116 -11.69 1.39 9.69
N PHE A 117 -12.75 1.99 9.17
CA PHE A 117 -14.10 1.45 9.26
C PHE A 117 -14.16 0.03 8.72
N GLU A 118 -14.80 -0.87 9.46
CA GLU A 118 -14.94 -2.29 9.14
C GLU A 118 -13.62 -3.02 8.90
N GLY A 119 -12.53 -2.50 9.49
CA GLY A 119 -11.23 -3.15 9.44
C GLY A 119 -10.43 -2.94 8.16
N MET A 120 -10.87 -2.04 7.28
CA MET A 120 -10.14 -1.75 6.06
C MET A 120 -8.78 -1.14 6.35
N VAL A 121 -7.72 -1.71 5.79
CA VAL A 121 -6.34 -1.23 5.97
C VAL A 121 -6.00 -0.24 4.85
N PHE A 122 -5.36 0.86 5.23
CA PHE A 122 -4.92 1.87 4.26
C PHE A 122 -3.67 2.59 4.74
N ASP A 123 -2.95 3.17 3.78
CA ASP A 123 -1.79 4.04 4.05
C ASP A 123 -2.18 5.50 3.87
N VAL A 124 -1.54 6.38 4.63
CA VAL A 124 -1.58 7.84 4.41
C VAL A 124 -0.15 8.31 4.22
N ALA A 125 0.15 8.91 3.08
CA ALA A 125 1.50 9.30 2.71
C ALA A 125 1.54 10.72 2.15
N ASP A 126 2.63 11.44 2.44
CA ASP A 126 2.95 12.72 1.82
C ASP A 126 4.09 12.61 0.80
N ALA A 127 4.67 11.42 0.65
CA ALA A 127 5.59 11.09 -0.42
C ALA A 127 4.83 10.35 -1.52
N PRO A 128 4.95 10.76 -2.78
CA PRO A 128 4.19 10.13 -3.86
C PRO A 128 4.74 8.74 -4.22
N TRP A 129 3.85 7.85 -4.66
CA TRP A 129 4.22 6.55 -5.16
C TRP A 129 4.69 6.62 -6.61
N PRO A 130 5.66 5.77 -7.03
CA PRO A 130 6.04 5.67 -8.44
C PRO A 130 4.85 5.35 -9.35
N GLY A 131 4.85 5.91 -10.55
CA GLY A 131 3.78 5.71 -11.53
C GLY A 131 2.58 6.62 -11.34
N THR A 132 2.63 7.54 -10.36
CA THR A 132 1.58 8.52 -10.14
C THR A 132 2.00 9.87 -10.70
N ARG A 133 1.02 10.72 -10.96
CA ARG A 133 1.25 12.08 -11.46
C ARG A 133 2.14 12.89 -10.51
N GLU A 134 1.84 12.81 -9.21
CA GLU A 134 2.57 13.56 -8.19
C GLU A 134 4.05 13.14 -8.11
N TYR A 135 4.34 11.89 -8.41
CA TYR A 135 5.70 11.38 -8.48
C TYR A 135 6.46 11.93 -9.68
N ASP A 136 5.79 11.96 -10.84
CA ASP A 136 6.40 12.40 -12.10
C ASP A 136 6.66 13.91 -12.12
N GLU A 137 5.91 14.68 -11.34
CA GLU A 137 6.05 16.14 -11.24
C GLU A 137 7.17 16.59 -10.30
N LYS A 138 7.87 15.67 -9.63
CA LYS A 138 8.97 16.01 -8.71
C LYS A 138 10.33 15.98 -9.38
#